data_b17f45ea8c9451c89f6bf0277232f3ea
#
_entry.id   b17f45ea8c9451c89f6bf0277232f3ea
#
_cell.length_a   1.000
_cell.length_b   1.000
_cell.length_c   1.000
_cell.angle_alpha   90.00
_cell.angle_beta   90.00
_cell.angle_gamma   90.00
#
_symmetry.space_group_name_H-M   'P 1'
#
loop_
_entity.id
_entity.type
_entity.pdbx_description
1 polymer ?
#
loop_
_entity_poly.entity_id
_entity_poly.type
_entity_poly.pdbx_seq_one_letter_code
_entity_poly.pdbx_strand_id
1 'polypeptide(L)'
;MILLRCEACGGSELKRHGNFYACAFCGSKYILDAQERVSIRELTDAEIIQKLERARQLHEARKYAEELEILIECRENDPENSSVLTDLGRCYRYLHEIDKAIMCYEAALKINPNEAAAYTNMGTIYILRGEYDQAARCYEKGLPLHDKAEYDHWLAYANYAVVIALQGDKARAEKMIREAELHGYKNGEQLRKMAGIRKKGILSRIKALFS
;
A
#
# COMPACT_ATOMS: atom_id res chain seq x y z
N MET A 1 -33.71 12.24 -6.26
CA MET A 1 -32.63 11.33 -6.73
C MET A 1 -31.64 11.22 -5.58
N ILE A 2 -31.66 10.12 -4.83
CA ILE A 2 -30.77 9.92 -3.68
C ILE A 2 -29.41 9.57 -4.29
N LEU A 3 -28.42 10.43 -4.12
CA LEU A 3 -27.03 10.15 -4.48
C LEU A 3 -26.50 9.12 -3.45
N LEU A 4 -26.57 7.86 -3.81
CA LEU A 4 -26.01 6.78 -3.02
C LEU A 4 -24.48 6.87 -3.12
N ARG A 5 -23.85 7.28 -2.04
CA ARG A 5 -22.38 7.22 -1.91
C ARG A 5 -22.00 5.96 -1.14
N CYS A 6 -20.93 5.34 -1.56
CA CYS A 6 -20.33 4.25 -0.79
C CYS A 6 -19.84 4.79 0.56
N GLU A 7 -20.42 4.34 1.65
CA GLU A 7 -20.01 4.74 3.00
C GLU A 7 -18.57 4.30 3.31
N ALA A 8 -18.13 3.22 2.67
CA ALA A 8 -16.82 2.64 2.90
C ALA A 8 -15.65 3.45 2.31
N CYS A 9 -15.81 3.97 1.09
CA CYS A 9 -14.71 4.66 0.39
C CYS A 9 -15.12 6.04 -0.16
N GLY A 10 -16.37 6.46 0.04
CA GLY A 10 -16.92 7.72 -0.48
C GLY A 10 -17.19 7.71 -1.98
N GLY A 11 -16.98 6.61 -2.68
CA GLY A 11 -17.24 6.49 -4.12
C GLY A 11 -18.71 6.67 -4.45
N SER A 12 -19.01 7.34 -5.57
CA SER A 12 -20.38 7.66 -5.98
C SER A 12 -21.01 6.65 -6.94
N GLU A 13 -20.26 5.65 -7.38
CA GLU A 13 -20.71 4.66 -8.34
C GLU A 13 -21.06 3.34 -7.65
N LEU A 14 -22.38 3.12 -7.43
CA LEU A 14 -22.92 1.85 -6.94
C LEU A 14 -23.59 1.11 -8.09
N LYS A 15 -23.11 -0.09 -8.42
CA LYS A 15 -23.68 -0.96 -9.47
C LYS A 15 -24.66 -1.96 -8.85
N ARG A 16 -25.85 -2.08 -9.44
CA ARG A 16 -26.85 -3.05 -8.98
C ARG A 16 -26.52 -4.46 -9.48
N HIS A 17 -26.51 -5.41 -8.54
CA HIS A 17 -26.34 -6.84 -8.78
C HIS A 17 -27.51 -7.61 -8.15
N GLY A 18 -28.60 -7.77 -8.92
CA GLY A 18 -29.81 -8.44 -8.39
C GLY A 18 -30.44 -7.69 -7.23
N ASN A 19 -30.34 -8.24 -6.03
CA ASN A 19 -30.91 -7.72 -4.79
C ASN A 19 -29.93 -6.85 -3.94
N PHE A 20 -28.71 -6.63 -4.42
CA PHE A 20 -27.74 -5.78 -3.73
C PHE A 20 -27.10 -4.77 -4.68
N TYR A 21 -26.45 -3.75 -4.12
CA TYR A 21 -25.62 -2.78 -4.82
C TYR A 21 -24.16 -2.99 -4.38
N ALA A 22 -23.24 -2.97 -5.34
CA ALA A 22 -21.81 -3.04 -5.06
C ALA A 22 -21.14 -1.72 -5.47
N CYS A 23 -20.26 -1.21 -4.63
CA CYS A 23 -19.44 -0.06 -4.97
C CYS A 23 -18.43 -0.46 -6.07
N ALA A 24 -18.43 0.30 -7.17
CA ALA A 24 -17.52 0.04 -8.29
C ALA A 24 -16.05 0.24 -7.93
N PHE A 25 -15.75 0.95 -6.82
CA PHE A 25 -14.40 1.29 -6.41
C PHE A 25 -13.82 0.34 -5.37
N CYS A 26 -14.55 0.07 -4.28
CA CYS A 26 -14.05 -0.77 -3.18
C CYS A 26 -14.75 -2.13 -3.08
N GLY A 27 -15.76 -2.39 -3.91
CA GLY A 27 -16.51 -3.64 -3.91
C GLY A 27 -17.51 -3.82 -2.78
N SER A 28 -17.60 -2.88 -1.82
CA SER A 28 -18.56 -2.96 -0.69
C SER A 28 -19.97 -3.14 -1.22
N LYS A 29 -20.71 -4.08 -0.62
CA LYS A 29 -22.08 -4.42 -1.02
C LYS A 29 -23.09 -3.77 -0.09
N TYR A 30 -24.21 -3.29 -0.64
CA TYR A 30 -25.30 -2.64 0.08
C TYR A 30 -26.62 -3.26 -0.34
N ILE A 31 -27.45 -3.61 0.63
CA ILE A 31 -28.83 -4.02 0.41
C ILE A 31 -29.71 -2.81 0.73
N LEU A 32 -30.43 -2.29 -0.27
CA LEU A 32 -31.31 -1.13 -0.13
C LEU A 32 -32.77 -1.54 0.09
N ASP A 33 -33.02 -2.61 0.82
CA ASP A 33 -34.40 -2.94 1.16
C ASP A 33 -34.72 -2.48 2.58
N ALA A 34 -35.75 -1.64 2.68
CA ALA A 34 -36.18 -1.00 3.92
C ALA A 34 -36.83 -1.97 4.94
N GLN A 35 -37.01 -3.24 4.58
CA GLN A 35 -37.76 -4.19 5.41
C GLN A 35 -37.06 -5.49 5.75
N GLU A 36 -35.98 -5.87 5.06
CA GLU A 36 -35.18 -7.04 5.42
C GLU A 36 -33.74 -6.60 5.77
N ARG A 37 -33.52 -6.33 7.05
CA ARG A 37 -32.17 -6.50 7.61
C ARG A 37 -31.86 -7.99 7.52
N VAL A 38 -31.34 -8.45 6.38
CA VAL A 38 -30.65 -9.71 6.31
C VAL A 38 -29.53 -9.59 7.34
N SER A 39 -29.65 -10.32 8.42
CA SER A 39 -28.57 -10.45 9.40
C SER A 39 -27.39 -11.04 8.62
N ILE A 40 -26.52 -10.19 8.11
CA ILE A 40 -25.18 -10.61 7.71
C ILE A 40 -24.64 -11.18 9.01
N ARG A 41 -24.39 -12.49 9.03
CA ARG A 41 -23.77 -13.12 10.18
C ARG A 41 -22.44 -12.42 10.40
N GLU A 42 -22.33 -11.64 11.44
CA GLU A 42 -21.07 -11.03 11.84
C GLU A 42 -20.06 -12.14 12.06
N LEU A 43 -18.91 -12.02 11.40
CA LEU A 43 -17.79 -12.92 11.63
C LEU A 43 -17.27 -12.68 13.04
N THR A 44 -16.90 -13.74 13.71
CA THR A 44 -16.14 -13.62 14.97
C THR A 44 -14.72 -13.10 14.68
N ASP A 45 -14.09 -12.48 15.66
CA ASP A 45 -12.68 -12.02 15.54
C ASP A 45 -11.75 -13.15 15.08
N ALA A 46 -11.98 -14.39 15.57
CA ALA A 46 -11.20 -15.56 15.15
C ALA A 46 -11.40 -15.90 13.67
N GLU A 47 -12.62 -15.80 13.15
CA GLU A 47 -12.91 -16.01 11.72
C GLU A 47 -12.29 -14.91 10.86
N ILE A 48 -12.30 -13.65 11.31
CA ILE A 48 -11.64 -12.53 10.63
C ILE A 48 -10.13 -12.78 10.55
N ILE A 49 -9.49 -13.14 11.66
CA ILE A 49 -8.04 -13.44 11.69
C ILE A 49 -7.71 -14.58 10.73
N GLN A 50 -8.50 -15.66 10.73
CA GLN A 50 -8.29 -16.77 9.81
C GLN A 50 -8.44 -16.36 8.35
N LYS A 51 -9.42 -15.51 8.03
CA LYS A 51 -9.61 -14.97 6.68
C LYS A 51 -8.46 -14.08 6.23
N LEU A 52 -7.97 -13.21 7.09
CA LEU A 52 -6.82 -12.35 6.79
C LEU A 52 -5.54 -13.17 6.56
N GLU A 53 -5.33 -14.21 7.36
CA GLU A 53 -4.22 -15.14 7.13
C GLU A 53 -4.35 -15.87 5.79
N ARG A 54 -5.57 -16.28 5.42
CA ARG A 54 -5.84 -16.87 4.11
C ARG A 54 -5.62 -15.87 2.98
N ALA A 55 -6.04 -14.62 3.14
CA ALA A 55 -5.80 -13.56 2.17
C ALA A 55 -4.29 -13.34 1.95
N ARG A 56 -3.48 -13.34 3.03
CA ARG A 56 -2.02 -13.26 2.95
C ARG A 56 -1.41 -14.40 2.14
N GLN A 57 -1.83 -15.65 2.38
CA GLN A 57 -1.37 -16.81 1.61
C GLN A 57 -1.72 -16.70 0.11
N LEU A 58 -2.92 -16.20 -0.20
CA LEU A 58 -3.36 -15.97 -1.57
C LEU A 58 -2.54 -14.87 -2.25
N HIS A 59 -2.18 -13.83 -1.50
CA HIS A 59 -1.27 -12.78 -1.96
C HIS A 59 0.10 -13.34 -2.35
N GLU A 60 0.70 -14.14 -1.47
CA GLU A 60 1.98 -14.81 -1.72
C GLU A 60 1.91 -15.75 -2.94
N ALA A 61 0.76 -16.43 -3.12
CA ALA A 61 0.47 -17.26 -4.28
C ALA A 61 0.10 -16.47 -5.54
N ARG A 62 0.05 -15.12 -5.49
CA ARG A 62 -0.36 -14.20 -6.57
C ARG A 62 -1.79 -14.43 -7.07
N LYS A 63 -2.67 -14.95 -6.22
CA LYS A 63 -4.08 -15.20 -6.50
C LYS A 63 -4.93 -14.01 -6.09
N TYR A 64 -4.66 -12.86 -6.69
CA TYR A 64 -5.23 -11.58 -6.27
C TYR A 64 -6.76 -11.48 -6.39
N ALA A 65 -7.37 -12.20 -7.34
CA ALA A 65 -8.83 -12.22 -7.46
C ALA A 65 -9.49 -12.95 -6.27
N GLU A 66 -8.93 -14.11 -5.87
CA GLU A 66 -9.41 -14.86 -4.70
C GLU A 66 -9.11 -14.10 -3.39
N GLU A 67 -7.96 -13.43 -3.29
CA GLU A 67 -7.61 -12.53 -2.18
C GLU A 67 -8.63 -11.40 -2.03
N LEU A 68 -9.00 -10.76 -3.15
CA LEU A 68 -9.95 -9.65 -3.18
C LEU A 68 -11.31 -10.03 -2.59
N GLU A 69 -11.84 -11.20 -2.93
CA GLU A 69 -13.13 -11.68 -2.40
C GLU A 69 -13.11 -11.79 -0.88
N ILE A 70 -12.03 -12.34 -0.31
CA ILE A 70 -11.88 -12.49 1.14
C ILE A 70 -11.74 -11.12 1.81
N LEU A 71 -10.95 -10.20 1.24
CA LEU A 71 -10.74 -8.87 1.81
C LEU A 71 -12.01 -8.03 1.77
N ILE A 72 -12.84 -8.16 0.72
CA ILE A 72 -14.15 -7.52 0.66
C ILE A 72 -15.04 -8.02 1.80
N GLU A 73 -15.08 -9.33 2.04
CA GLU A 73 -15.86 -9.89 3.14
C GLU A 73 -15.36 -9.41 4.52
N CYS A 74 -14.05 -9.38 4.74
CA CYS A 74 -13.49 -8.79 5.96
C CYS A 74 -13.89 -7.32 6.13
N ARG A 75 -13.88 -6.56 5.03
CA ARG A 75 -14.27 -5.15 5.01
C ARG A 75 -15.75 -4.94 5.31
N GLU A 76 -16.63 -5.84 4.87
CA GLU A 76 -18.06 -5.80 5.19
C GLU A 76 -18.33 -5.99 6.68
N ASN A 77 -17.50 -6.78 7.37
CA ASN A 77 -17.63 -7.05 8.80
C ASN A 77 -16.99 -5.96 9.68
N ASP A 78 -15.88 -5.39 9.25
CA ASP A 78 -15.20 -4.30 9.95
C ASP A 78 -14.91 -3.14 8.98
N PRO A 79 -15.88 -2.25 8.78
CA PRO A 79 -15.76 -1.11 7.88
C PRO A 79 -14.68 -0.09 8.25
N GLU A 80 -14.28 -0.02 9.51
CA GLU A 80 -13.30 0.96 10.00
C GLU A 80 -11.90 0.38 10.16
N ASN A 81 -11.64 -0.79 9.60
CA ASN A 81 -10.31 -1.41 9.62
C ASN A 81 -9.40 -0.83 8.54
N SER A 82 -8.50 0.06 8.94
CA SER A 82 -7.55 0.70 8.02
C SER A 82 -6.61 -0.30 7.35
N SER A 83 -6.21 -1.35 8.06
CA SER A 83 -5.30 -2.37 7.52
C SER A 83 -5.98 -3.20 6.43
N VAL A 84 -7.25 -3.58 6.60
CA VAL A 84 -8.03 -4.28 5.57
C VAL A 84 -8.19 -3.41 4.32
N LEU A 85 -8.45 -2.10 4.49
CA LEU A 85 -8.50 -1.17 3.35
C LEU A 85 -7.14 -1.03 2.66
N THR A 86 -6.06 -1.04 3.41
CA THR A 86 -4.70 -1.01 2.85
C THR A 86 -4.41 -2.27 2.04
N ASP A 87 -4.81 -3.43 2.53
CA ASP A 87 -4.67 -4.70 1.81
C ASP A 87 -5.54 -4.75 0.56
N LEU A 88 -6.77 -4.24 0.61
CA LEU A 88 -7.63 -4.06 -0.57
C LEU A 88 -6.97 -3.16 -1.61
N GLY A 89 -6.40 -2.03 -1.20
CA GLY A 89 -5.67 -1.14 -2.09
C GLY A 89 -4.47 -1.83 -2.74
N ARG A 90 -3.73 -2.61 -1.97
CA ARG A 90 -2.63 -3.43 -2.48
C ARG A 90 -3.12 -4.46 -3.51
N CYS A 91 -4.19 -5.17 -3.22
CA CYS A 91 -4.80 -6.14 -4.12
C CYS A 91 -5.26 -5.49 -5.44
N TYR A 92 -5.98 -4.36 -5.37
CA TYR A 92 -6.38 -3.61 -6.56
C TYR A 92 -5.18 -3.13 -7.39
N ARG A 93 -4.09 -2.70 -6.77
CA ARG A 93 -2.86 -2.33 -7.48
C ARG A 93 -2.29 -3.49 -8.29
N TYR A 94 -2.26 -4.71 -7.73
CA TYR A 94 -1.80 -5.89 -8.46
C TYR A 94 -2.77 -6.34 -9.56
N LEU A 95 -4.05 -6.03 -9.43
CA LEU A 95 -5.06 -6.21 -10.47
C LEU A 95 -5.07 -5.07 -11.51
N HIS A 96 -4.11 -4.14 -11.43
CA HIS A 96 -4.00 -2.96 -12.30
C HIS A 96 -5.17 -1.97 -12.20
N GLU A 97 -5.98 -2.06 -11.15
CA GLU A 97 -7.08 -1.14 -10.86
C GLU A 97 -6.61 0.03 -9.98
N ILE A 98 -5.73 0.85 -10.56
CA ILE A 98 -4.94 1.85 -9.83
C ILE A 98 -5.79 2.89 -9.11
N ASP A 99 -6.88 3.34 -9.72
CA ASP A 99 -7.75 4.36 -9.10
C ASP A 99 -8.48 3.79 -7.88
N LYS A 100 -8.94 2.53 -7.94
CA LYS A 100 -9.52 1.85 -6.77
C LYS A 100 -8.48 1.66 -5.66
N ALA A 101 -7.24 1.35 -6.01
CA ALA A 101 -6.16 1.23 -5.04
C ALA A 101 -5.94 2.54 -4.28
N ILE A 102 -5.86 3.68 -4.99
CA ILE A 102 -5.70 5.00 -4.37
C ILE A 102 -6.86 5.30 -3.43
N MET A 103 -8.10 5.07 -3.88
CA MET A 103 -9.29 5.31 -3.06
C MET A 103 -9.28 4.49 -1.77
N CYS A 104 -8.86 3.22 -1.83
CA CYS A 104 -8.74 2.38 -0.65
C CYS A 104 -7.67 2.91 0.32
N TYR A 105 -6.51 3.34 -0.17
CA TYR A 105 -5.46 3.93 0.68
C TYR A 105 -5.90 5.26 1.30
N GLU A 106 -6.57 6.13 0.54
CA GLU A 106 -7.12 7.37 1.06
C GLU A 106 -8.18 7.12 2.15
N ALA A 107 -9.04 6.11 1.96
CA ALA A 107 -10.01 5.69 2.97
C ALA A 107 -9.30 5.15 4.23
N ALA A 108 -8.26 4.33 4.07
CA ALA A 108 -7.45 3.83 5.18
C ALA A 108 -6.82 4.99 5.98
N LEU A 109 -6.25 5.98 5.30
CA LEU A 109 -5.63 7.15 5.91
C LEU A 109 -6.61 8.12 6.57
N LYS A 110 -7.88 8.13 6.16
CA LYS A 110 -8.94 8.87 6.87
C LYS A 110 -9.27 8.24 8.22
N ILE A 111 -9.24 6.90 8.29
CA ILE A 111 -9.51 6.14 9.52
C ILE A 111 -8.28 6.18 10.42
N ASN A 112 -7.11 5.82 9.88
CA ASN A 112 -5.85 5.81 10.59
C ASN A 112 -4.80 6.65 9.83
N PRO A 113 -4.59 7.93 10.22
CA PRO A 113 -3.57 8.79 9.60
C PRO A 113 -2.13 8.29 9.76
N ASN A 114 -1.90 7.29 10.61
CA ASN A 114 -0.59 6.67 10.85
C ASN A 114 -0.43 5.33 10.13
N GLU A 115 -1.28 5.01 9.17
CA GLU A 115 -1.18 3.78 8.38
C GLU A 115 0.02 3.85 7.42
N ALA A 116 1.18 3.43 7.91
CA ALA A 116 2.46 3.51 7.20
C ALA A 116 2.44 2.82 5.83
N ALA A 117 1.83 1.63 5.77
CA ALA A 117 1.74 0.83 4.55
C ALA A 117 0.89 1.52 3.46
N ALA A 118 -0.17 2.25 3.84
CA ALA A 118 -0.98 3.01 2.90
C ALA A 118 -0.14 4.10 2.21
N TYR A 119 0.64 4.89 2.97
CA TYR A 119 1.53 5.89 2.39
C TYR A 119 2.57 5.28 1.45
N THR A 120 3.28 4.25 1.87
CA THR A 120 4.36 3.66 1.07
C THR A 120 3.83 2.97 -0.20
N ASN A 121 2.65 2.38 -0.14
CA ASN A 121 1.97 1.83 -1.31
C ASN A 121 1.47 2.92 -2.27
N MET A 122 0.94 4.03 -1.78
CA MET A 122 0.62 5.20 -2.61
C MET A 122 1.87 5.76 -3.27
N GLY A 123 2.99 5.87 -2.55
CA GLY A 123 4.28 6.27 -3.10
C GLY A 123 4.69 5.39 -4.28
N THR A 124 4.51 4.09 -4.18
CA THR A 124 4.77 3.13 -5.27
C THR A 124 3.88 3.41 -6.49
N ILE A 125 2.60 3.72 -6.31
CA ILE A 125 1.70 4.10 -7.41
C ILE A 125 2.18 5.39 -8.09
N TYR A 126 2.56 6.40 -7.33
CA TYR A 126 3.05 7.66 -7.89
C TYR A 126 4.36 7.48 -8.67
N ILE A 127 5.23 6.55 -8.27
CA ILE A 127 6.40 6.16 -9.10
C ILE A 127 5.94 5.63 -10.45
N LEU A 128 4.96 4.71 -10.47
CA LEU A 128 4.44 4.12 -11.71
C LEU A 128 3.81 5.17 -12.65
N ARG A 129 3.26 6.25 -12.08
CA ARG A 129 2.71 7.39 -12.82
C ARG A 129 3.78 8.43 -13.23
N GLY A 130 5.01 8.29 -12.76
CA GLY A 130 6.08 9.28 -12.99
C GLY A 130 5.94 10.54 -12.13
N GLU A 131 5.08 10.53 -11.12
CA GLU A 131 4.75 11.64 -10.23
C GLU A 131 5.70 11.63 -9.01
N TYR A 132 6.99 11.83 -9.26
CA TYR A 132 8.06 11.61 -8.27
C TYR A 132 7.97 12.51 -7.04
N ASP A 133 7.46 13.74 -7.18
CA ASP A 133 7.27 14.63 -6.01
C ASP A 133 6.17 14.15 -5.07
N GLN A 134 5.11 13.57 -5.61
CA GLN A 134 4.05 12.97 -4.81
C GLN A 134 4.54 11.68 -4.16
N ALA A 135 5.29 10.86 -4.91
CA ALA A 135 5.93 9.67 -4.37
C ALA A 135 6.85 10.00 -3.19
N ALA A 136 7.72 11.03 -3.33
CA ALA A 136 8.61 11.46 -2.28
C ALA A 136 7.84 11.86 -1.01
N ARG A 137 6.79 12.69 -1.13
CA ARG A 137 5.94 13.10 0.00
C ARG A 137 5.28 11.90 0.70
N CYS A 138 4.86 10.90 -0.06
CA CYS A 138 4.28 9.68 0.52
C CYS A 138 5.32 8.90 1.33
N TYR A 139 6.53 8.69 0.79
CA TYR A 139 7.58 8.00 1.55
C TYR A 139 8.07 8.79 2.75
N GLU A 140 8.15 10.12 2.66
CA GLU A 140 8.51 10.99 3.79
C GLU A 140 7.54 10.88 4.95
N LYS A 141 6.26 10.70 4.66
CA LYS A 141 5.23 10.48 5.69
C LYS A 141 5.23 9.03 6.19
N GLY A 142 5.30 8.06 5.30
CA GLY A 142 5.13 6.66 5.65
C GLY A 142 6.34 6.03 6.35
N LEU A 143 7.56 6.29 5.88
CA LEU A 143 8.77 5.65 6.42
C LEU A 143 8.97 5.83 7.94
N PRO A 144 8.76 7.04 8.51
CA PRO A 144 8.90 7.21 9.96
C PRO A 144 7.84 6.50 10.81
N LEU A 145 6.70 6.12 10.19
CA LEU A 145 5.58 5.48 10.86
C LEU A 145 5.73 3.95 10.97
N HIS A 146 6.60 3.37 10.15
CA HIS A 146 6.86 1.94 10.21
C HIS A 146 7.52 1.54 11.54
N ASP A 147 7.08 0.44 12.12
CA ASP A 147 7.78 -0.15 13.25
C ASP A 147 9.12 -0.73 12.75
N LYS A 148 10.20 -0.43 13.45
CA LYS A 148 11.55 -0.91 13.11
C LYS A 148 11.67 -2.44 13.17
N ALA A 149 10.75 -3.10 13.83
CA ALA A 149 10.70 -4.56 13.95
C ALA A 149 10.04 -5.26 12.75
N GLU A 150 9.28 -4.53 11.92
CA GLU A 150 8.67 -5.13 10.73
C GLU A 150 9.70 -5.36 9.62
N TYR A 151 9.73 -6.58 9.10
CA TYR A 151 10.80 -7.07 8.21
C TYR A 151 10.79 -6.48 6.79
N ASP A 152 9.69 -5.87 6.33
CA ASP A 152 9.51 -5.50 4.90
C ASP A 152 9.78 -4.03 4.54
N HIS A 153 10.38 -3.26 5.43
CA HIS A 153 10.64 -1.82 5.18
C HIS A 153 11.69 -1.57 4.10
N TRP A 154 12.58 -2.51 3.84
CA TRP A 154 13.67 -2.34 2.89
C TRP A 154 13.18 -1.94 1.50
N LEU A 155 12.02 -2.44 1.06
CA LEU A 155 11.46 -2.11 -0.25
C LEU A 155 11.01 -0.64 -0.33
N ALA A 156 10.41 -0.12 0.73
CA ALA A 156 10.00 1.29 0.80
C ALA A 156 11.23 2.23 0.77
N TYR A 157 12.27 1.92 1.53
CA TYR A 157 13.53 2.66 1.47
C TYR A 157 14.20 2.58 0.09
N ALA A 158 14.20 1.39 -0.55
CA ALA A 158 14.74 1.19 -1.88
C ALA A 158 14.00 2.00 -2.93
N ASN A 159 12.67 1.97 -2.90
CA ASN A 159 11.83 2.76 -3.81
C ASN A 159 12.02 4.26 -3.58
N TYR A 160 12.08 4.70 -2.33
CA TYR A 160 12.35 6.10 -2.02
C TYR A 160 13.73 6.55 -2.49
N ALA A 161 14.76 5.71 -2.36
CA ALA A 161 16.09 6.00 -2.90
C ALA A 161 16.06 6.25 -4.42
N VAL A 162 15.27 5.45 -5.16
CA VAL A 162 15.08 5.65 -6.60
C VAL A 162 14.45 7.01 -6.88
N VAL A 163 13.38 7.38 -6.16
CA VAL A 163 12.70 8.67 -6.30
C VAL A 163 13.66 9.83 -6.07
N ILE A 164 14.39 9.81 -4.96
CA ILE A 164 15.36 10.87 -4.62
C ILE A 164 16.49 10.97 -5.65
N ALA A 165 16.95 9.81 -6.15
CA ALA A 165 17.97 9.78 -7.20
C ALA A 165 17.48 10.42 -8.50
N LEU A 166 16.22 10.18 -8.88
CA LEU A 166 15.57 10.81 -10.04
C LEU A 166 15.40 12.32 -9.87
N GLN A 167 15.23 12.80 -8.64
CA GLN A 167 15.23 14.23 -8.28
C GLN A 167 16.64 14.85 -8.25
N GLY A 168 17.70 14.03 -8.43
CA GLY A 168 19.09 14.48 -8.51
C GLY A 168 19.85 14.50 -7.19
N ASP A 169 19.21 14.24 -6.04
CA ASP A 169 19.88 14.20 -4.73
C ASP A 169 20.54 12.84 -4.47
N LYS A 170 21.71 12.65 -5.06
CA LYS A 170 22.48 11.40 -4.93
C LYS A 170 22.97 11.13 -3.52
N ALA A 171 23.21 12.16 -2.71
CA ALA A 171 23.69 12.00 -1.35
C ALA A 171 22.59 11.43 -0.44
N ARG A 172 21.39 11.97 -0.56
CA ARG A 172 20.21 11.48 0.16
C ARG A 172 19.80 10.10 -0.33
N ALA A 173 19.85 9.85 -1.65
CA ALA A 173 19.58 8.52 -2.21
C ALA A 173 20.54 7.45 -1.66
N GLU A 174 21.84 7.75 -1.54
CA GLU A 174 22.81 6.84 -0.93
C GLU A 174 22.47 6.52 0.52
N LYS A 175 22.01 7.52 1.30
CA LYS A 175 21.56 7.28 2.67
C LYS A 175 20.38 6.30 2.70
N MET A 176 19.39 6.49 1.84
CA MET A 176 18.21 5.59 1.78
C MET A 176 18.58 4.18 1.31
N ILE A 177 19.56 4.04 0.40
CA ILE A 177 20.06 2.71 0.00
C ILE A 177 20.69 2.00 1.20
N ARG A 178 21.47 2.71 2.02
CA ARG A 178 22.04 2.12 3.24
C ARG A 178 21.00 1.70 4.24
N GLU A 179 19.96 2.52 4.42
CA GLU A 179 18.82 2.12 5.29
C GLU A 179 18.14 0.87 4.74
N ALA A 180 17.89 0.79 3.42
CA ALA A 180 17.35 -0.42 2.80
C ALA A 180 18.24 -1.65 3.06
N GLU A 181 19.56 -1.51 2.92
CA GLU A 181 20.54 -2.59 3.20
C GLU A 181 20.52 -3.01 4.67
N LEU A 182 20.40 -2.06 5.60
CA LEU A 182 20.28 -2.35 7.04
C LEU A 182 18.99 -3.14 7.36
N HIS A 183 17.93 -2.90 6.60
CA HIS A 183 16.67 -3.65 6.70
C HIS A 183 16.61 -4.91 5.84
N GLY A 184 17.74 -5.36 5.28
CA GLY A 184 17.85 -6.65 4.59
C GLY A 184 17.80 -6.61 3.06
N TYR A 185 17.79 -5.43 2.43
CA TYR A 185 17.89 -5.32 0.99
C TYR A 185 19.25 -5.75 0.45
N LYS A 186 19.27 -6.83 -0.36
CA LYS A 186 20.52 -7.46 -0.82
C LYS A 186 21.14 -6.81 -2.06
N ASN A 187 20.39 -6.01 -2.82
CA ASN A 187 20.82 -5.51 -4.12
C ASN A 187 21.16 -3.99 -4.12
N GLY A 188 21.67 -3.46 -3.00
CA GLY A 188 22.00 -2.04 -2.87
C GLY A 188 23.00 -1.52 -3.90
N GLU A 189 23.93 -2.37 -4.36
CA GLU A 189 24.86 -2.02 -5.42
C GLU A 189 24.18 -1.77 -6.75
N GLN A 190 23.18 -2.56 -7.09
CA GLN A 190 22.37 -2.37 -8.29
C GLN A 190 21.60 -1.05 -8.21
N LEU A 191 21.02 -0.73 -7.05
CA LEU A 191 20.35 0.57 -6.84
C LEU A 191 21.33 1.74 -7.02
N ARG A 192 22.54 1.66 -6.44
CA ARG A 192 23.60 2.71 -6.63
C ARG A 192 23.94 2.90 -8.08
N LYS A 193 24.07 1.81 -8.83
CA LYS A 193 24.35 1.84 -10.26
C LYS A 193 23.19 2.53 -11.03
N MET A 194 21.97 2.17 -10.73
CA MET A 194 20.77 2.77 -11.33
C MET A 194 20.63 4.26 -10.99
N ALA A 195 20.93 4.63 -9.74
CA ALA A 195 20.92 6.01 -9.26
C ALA A 195 22.10 6.85 -9.75
N GLY A 196 23.00 6.28 -10.55
CA GLY A 196 24.22 6.95 -10.99
C GLY A 196 25.17 7.34 -9.85
N ILE A 197 25.09 6.63 -8.74
CA ILE A 197 25.96 6.80 -7.57
C ILE A 197 27.19 5.91 -7.77
N ARG A 198 28.33 6.53 -8.05
CA ARG A 198 29.60 5.78 -8.16
C ARG A 198 30.08 5.40 -6.78
N LYS A 199 30.48 4.12 -6.56
CA LYS A 199 31.30 3.77 -5.39
C LYS A 199 32.49 4.71 -5.34
N LYS A 200 32.67 5.44 -4.24
CA LYS A 200 33.98 6.06 -3.96
C LYS A 200 34.98 4.91 -3.90
N GLY A 201 35.84 4.82 -4.89
CA GLY A 201 36.79 3.74 -5.01
C GLY A 201 37.66 3.63 -3.75
N ILE A 202 38.17 2.44 -3.49
CA ILE A 202 39.14 2.14 -2.42
C ILE A 202 40.27 3.17 -2.38
N LEU A 203 40.68 3.70 -3.53
CA LEU A 203 41.67 4.77 -3.68
C LEU A 203 41.33 6.09 -2.97
N SER A 204 40.03 6.48 -2.85
CA SER A 204 39.64 7.69 -2.10
C SER A 204 39.66 7.47 -0.59
N ARG A 205 39.46 6.23 -0.13
CA ARG A 205 39.63 5.83 1.27
C ARG A 205 41.09 5.76 1.67
N ILE A 206 41.93 5.24 0.77
CA ILE A 206 43.37 5.18 0.97
C ILE A 206 43.94 6.61 1.04
N LYS A 207 43.54 7.51 0.13
CA LYS A 207 44.00 8.91 0.21
C LYS A 207 43.57 9.65 1.47
N ALA A 208 42.40 9.32 2.06
CA ALA A 208 41.95 9.91 3.32
C ALA A 208 42.65 9.32 4.58
N LEU A 209 43.34 8.18 4.44
CA LEU A 209 44.13 7.57 5.52
C LEU A 209 45.60 8.07 5.53
N PHE A 210 46.04 8.71 4.44
CA PHE A 210 47.40 9.22 4.27
C PHE A 210 47.49 10.74 4.08
N SER A 211 46.38 11.45 4.28
CA SER A 211 46.29 12.90 4.44
C SER A 211 45.98 13.30 5.86
#